data_24b7645ec0879097a0a8955fce555340
#
_entry.id   24b7645ec0879097a0a8955fce555340
#
_cell.length_a   1.000
_cell.length_b   1.000
_cell.length_c   1.000
_cell.angle_alpha   90.00
_cell.angle_beta   90.00
_cell.angle_gamma   90.00
#
_symmetry.space_group_name_H-M   'P 1'
#
loop_
_entity.id
_entity.type
_entity.pdbx_description
1 polymer ?
#
loop_
_entity_poly.entity_id
_entity_poly.type
_entity_poly.pdbx_seq_one_letter_code
_entity_poly.pdbx_strand_id
1 'polypeptide(L)'
;MSLKTGRADGTATVRIDYEECTACGLCVRVCKGAPLYLESGTVHVDQTRLFGCIGCGQCVAVCPKNCITVEGRDLFPDDIMKIPSKGSRATYEQLKSLMIARRSVRNFKDRAVEHELIDKIIDAASTAPMGLPPADTEIVVLHGSEKVQEFANDMIDLMHNLKWFFAPFMRLLMRPFIGKEACESFKTFILPIIEIFIKKREEGEDSLLYNAPLAMYFHTSPYADPADPFISATYAMLAGESLGLGSCMIGTPGPFIKYSKKLKRKYGIHLRNQQGIVVIFGYPAVRYSQALKRRLANVHFYQ
;
A
#
# COMPACT_ATOMS: atom_id res chain seq x y z
N MET A 1 -9.13 18.91 20.75
CA MET A 1 -9.23 17.48 20.38
C MET A 1 -7.95 17.12 19.65
N SER A 2 -7.23 16.06 20.03
CA SER A 2 -5.99 15.67 19.34
C SER A 2 -6.34 15.04 17.98
N LEU A 3 -5.75 15.54 16.89
CA LEU A 3 -5.92 14.98 15.56
C LEU A 3 -5.08 13.71 15.43
N LYS A 4 -5.74 12.57 15.22
CA LYS A 4 -5.08 11.29 14.98
C LYS A 4 -5.32 10.82 13.55
N THR A 5 -4.25 10.72 12.77
CA THR A 5 -4.26 10.14 11.43
C THR A 5 -3.02 9.27 11.25
N GLY A 6 -3.18 8.12 10.62
CA GLY A 6 -2.08 7.18 10.52
C GLY A 6 -1.50 6.86 11.90
N ARG A 7 -0.18 6.81 12.01
CA ARG A 7 0.56 6.51 13.25
C ARG A 7 0.87 7.73 14.14
N ALA A 8 0.38 8.92 13.79
CA ALA A 8 0.69 10.17 14.51
C ALA A 8 -0.52 10.84 15.15
N ASP A 9 -0.26 11.49 16.28
CA ASP A 9 -1.21 12.29 17.04
C ASP A 9 -0.80 13.78 17.05
N GLY A 10 -1.77 14.69 17.27
CA GLY A 10 -1.55 16.12 17.42
C GLY A 10 -1.23 16.82 16.10
N THR A 11 -0.55 17.96 16.19
CA THR A 11 -0.18 18.81 15.06
C THR A 11 1.35 18.87 14.90
N ALA A 12 1.81 19.04 13.66
CA ALA A 12 3.21 19.34 13.37
C ALA A 12 3.53 20.81 13.70
N THR A 13 4.78 21.11 14.03
CA THR A 13 5.27 22.46 14.25
C THR A 13 5.66 23.09 12.92
N VAL A 14 5.15 24.30 12.64
CA VAL A 14 5.52 25.09 11.46
C VAL A 14 6.33 26.28 11.91
N ARG A 15 7.49 26.50 11.29
CA ARG A 15 8.33 27.68 11.51
C ARG A 15 8.54 28.40 10.18
N ILE A 16 8.55 29.73 10.23
CA ILE A 16 8.78 30.59 9.07
C ILE A 16 9.98 31.48 9.40
N ASP A 17 10.96 31.46 8.51
CA ASP A 17 12.03 32.45 8.53
C ASP A 17 11.52 33.73 7.85
N TYR A 18 11.25 34.74 8.67
CA TYR A 18 10.68 36.00 8.21
C TYR A 18 11.71 36.92 7.53
N GLU A 19 13.01 36.67 7.70
CA GLU A 19 14.06 37.43 7.01
C GLU A 19 14.08 37.06 5.52
N GLU A 20 13.86 35.77 5.19
CA GLU A 20 13.80 35.26 3.81
C GLU A 20 12.40 35.26 3.20
N CYS A 21 11.37 35.43 4.02
CA CYS A 21 9.97 35.30 3.56
C CYS A 21 9.52 36.54 2.75
N THR A 22 9.17 36.36 1.50
CA THR A 22 8.64 37.41 0.62
C THR A 22 7.13 37.59 0.69
N ALA A 23 6.46 36.92 1.62
CA ALA A 23 4.99 36.95 1.78
C ALA A 23 4.18 36.67 0.47
N CYS A 24 4.74 35.85 -0.44
CA CYS A 24 4.12 35.54 -1.73
C CYS A 24 2.80 34.75 -1.64
N GLY A 25 2.42 34.24 -0.47
CA GLY A 25 1.16 33.55 -0.18
C GLY A 25 1.02 32.14 -0.77
N LEU A 26 2.04 31.58 -1.46
CA LEU A 26 1.95 30.23 -2.06
C LEU A 26 1.70 29.15 -1.00
N CYS A 27 2.35 29.24 0.15
CA CYS A 27 2.18 28.32 1.26
C CYS A 27 0.75 28.34 1.83
N VAL A 28 0.14 29.53 1.89
CA VAL A 28 -1.27 29.71 2.32
C VAL A 28 -2.22 29.06 1.31
N ARG A 29 -1.96 29.25 0.01
CA ARG A 29 -2.79 28.67 -1.08
C ARG A 29 -2.84 27.15 -1.07
N VAL A 30 -1.73 26.48 -0.74
CA VAL A 30 -1.66 25.01 -0.72
C VAL A 30 -2.07 24.41 0.62
N CYS A 31 -2.11 25.21 1.70
CA CYS A 31 -2.41 24.74 3.04
C CYS A 31 -3.92 24.50 3.24
N LYS A 32 -4.35 23.25 3.07
CA LYS A 32 -5.77 22.88 3.22
C LYS A 32 -6.20 22.66 4.66
N GLY A 33 -5.26 22.47 5.60
CA GLY A 33 -5.50 22.43 7.05
C GLY A 33 -5.71 23.82 7.67
N ALA A 34 -5.44 24.87 6.89
CA ALA A 34 -5.59 26.28 7.19
C ALA A 34 -4.81 26.85 8.40
N PRO A 35 -3.77 26.18 8.98
CA PRO A 35 -2.96 26.85 10.01
C PRO A 35 -2.17 28.05 9.46
N LEU A 36 -1.91 28.10 8.13
CA LEU A 36 -1.24 29.22 7.48
C LEU A 36 -2.25 30.20 6.91
N TYR A 37 -2.08 31.50 7.19
CA TYR A 37 -2.91 32.56 6.63
C TYR A 37 -2.06 33.82 6.35
N LEU A 38 -2.56 34.67 5.47
CA LEU A 38 -1.93 35.93 5.12
C LEU A 38 -2.74 37.08 5.73
N GLU A 39 -2.10 37.95 6.50
CA GLU A 39 -2.70 39.12 7.09
C GLU A 39 -1.71 40.29 7.06
N SER A 40 -2.14 41.45 6.62
CA SER A 40 -1.32 42.67 6.52
C SER A 40 0.03 42.48 5.83
N GLY A 41 0.04 41.64 4.78
CA GLY A 41 1.27 41.35 3.99
C GLY A 41 2.25 40.39 4.67
N THR A 42 1.84 39.72 5.74
CA THR A 42 2.68 38.77 6.49
C THR A 42 1.99 37.42 6.57
N VAL A 43 2.75 36.31 6.44
CA VAL A 43 2.25 34.96 6.63
C VAL A 43 2.29 34.61 8.12
N HIS A 44 1.17 34.19 8.66
CA HIS A 44 1.02 33.79 10.07
C HIS A 44 0.71 32.31 10.21
N VAL A 45 1.00 31.75 11.40
CA VAL A 45 0.71 30.38 11.77
C VAL A 45 -0.26 30.37 12.97
N ASP A 46 -1.44 29.79 12.79
CA ASP A 46 -2.41 29.58 13.85
C ASP A 46 -2.87 28.11 13.86
N GLN A 47 -2.33 27.33 14.78
CA GLN A 47 -2.63 25.90 14.94
C GLN A 47 -4.04 25.60 15.43
N THR A 48 -4.80 26.64 15.85
CA THR A 48 -6.19 26.47 16.30
C THR A 48 -7.19 26.46 15.13
N ARG A 49 -6.76 26.91 13.95
CA ARG A 49 -7.61 26.95 12.75
C ARG A 49 -7.83 25.55 12.20
N LEU A 50 -9.10 25.19 11.97
CA LEU A 50 -9.55 23.85 11.59
C LEU A 50 -8.96 22.77 12.51
N PHE A 51 -8.05 21.97 12.01
CA PHE A 51 -7.38 20.90 12.76
C PHE A 51 -5.85 21.13 12.91
N GLY A 52 -5.36 22.29 12.50
CA GLY A 52 -3.93 22.65 12.56
C GLY A 52 -3.08 21.95 11.48
N CYS A 53 -1.78 21.93 11.69
CA CYS A 53 -0.84 21.35 10.75
C CYS A 53 -0.81 19.81 10.83
N ILE A 54 -1.14 19.15 9.73
CA ILE A 54 -1.12 17.68 9.61
C ILE A 54 0.23 17.11 9.15
N GLY A 55 1.26 17.94 8.99
CA GLY A 55 2.59 17.48 8.56
C GLY A 55 2.64 17.05 7.09
N CYS A 56 1.84 17.62 6.20
CA CYS A 56 1.80 17.21 4.78
C CYS A 56 2.95 17.74 3.92
N GLY A 57 3.77 18.68 4.43
CA GLY A 57 4.94 19.23 3.74
C GLY A 57 4.66 20.13 2.53
N GLN A 58 3.40 20.32 2.09
CA GLN A 58 3.06 21.05 0.87
C GLN A 58 3.55 22.51 0.88
N CYS A 59 3.47 23.18 2.04
CA CYS A 59 3.94 24.56 2.21
C CYS A 59 5.46 24.65 2.07
N VAL A 60 6.19 23.65 2.54
CA VAL A 60 7.66 23.55 2.36
C VAL A 60 7.98 23.32 0.89
N ALA A 61 7.33 22.33 0.26
CA ALA A 61 7.58 21.97 -1.13
C ALA A 61 7.30 23.07 -2.14
N VAL A 62 6.40 24.04 -1.84
CA VAL A 62 6.03 25.13 -2.75
C VAL A 62 6.82 26.41 -2.50
N CYS A 63 7.55 26.53 -1.38
CA CYS A 63 8.22 27.75 -1.01
C CYS A 63 9.46 28.03 -1.89
N PRO A 64 9.47 29.11 -2.71
CA PRO A 64 10.58 29.39 -3.60
C PRO A 64 11.84 29.88 -2.85
N LYS A 65 11.68 30.31 -1.59
CA LYS A 65 12.74 30.81 -0.72
C LYS A 65 13.21 29.79 0.31
N ASN A 66 12.56 28.60 0.37
CA ASN A 66 12.83 27.57 1.37
C ASN A 66 12.78 28.09 2.83
N CYS A 67 12.00 29.14 3.08
CA CYS A 67 11.90 29.80 4.37
C CYS A 67 10.87 29.18 5.33
N ILE A 68 10.31 28.01 4.97
CA ILE A 68 9.33 27.29 5.81
C ILE A 68 9.90 25.95 6.17
N THR A 69 9.86 25.63 7.47
CA THR A 69 10.15 24.28 7.98
C THR A 69 8.92 23.73 8.69
N VAL A 70 8.71 22.42 8.53
CA VAL A 70 7.65 21.67 9.22
C VAL A 70 8.28 20.45 9.86
N GLU A 71 8.04 20.28 11.15
CA GLU A 71 8.62 19.19 11.94
C GLU A 71 7.56 18.54 12.81
N GLY A 72 7.61 17.24 12.91
CA GLY A 72 6.67 16.42 13.67
C GLY A 72 5.66 15.71 12.79
N ARG A 73 4.88 14.82 13.39
CA ARG A 73 3.99 13.89 12.69
C ARG A 73 4.75 13.08 11.62
N ASP A 74 5.96 12.62 11.96
CA ASP A 74 6.83 11.84 11.09
C ASP A 74 7.30 12.58 9.81
N LEU A 75 7.36 13.90 9.87
CA LEU A 75 7.97 14.75 8.85
C LEU A 75 9.14 15.51 9.47
N PHE A 76 10.31 15.45 8.84
CA PHE A 76 11.53 16.09 9.26
C PHE A 76 12.10 16.96 8.13
N PRO A 77 12.90 17.99 8.42
CA PRO A 77 13.49 18.84 7.39
C PRO A 77 14.28 18.07 6.31
N ASP A 78 14.96 16.99 6.71
CA ASP A 78 15.77 16.16 5.81
C ASP A 78 14.94 15.29 4.85
N ASP A 79 13.63 15.17 5.07
CA ASP A 79 12.72 14.45 4.15
C ASP A 79 12.40 15.24 2.89
N ILE A 80 12.81 16.50 2.82
CA ILE A 80 12.51 17.38 1.70
C ILE A 80 13.52 17.19 0.57
N MET A 81 13.08 16.60 -0.51
CA MET A 81 13.90 16.33 -1.68
C MET A 81 13.57 17.25 -2.85
N LYS A 82 14.58 17.53 -3.67
CA LYS A 82 14.40 18.27 -4.91
C LYS A 82 13.60 17.44 -5.92
N ILE A 83 12.55 18.02 -6.47
CA ILE A 83 11.76 17.35 -7.52
C ILE A 83 12.66 17.06 -8.74
N PRO A 84 12.68 15.82 -9.27
CA PRO A 84 13.41 15.49 -10.48
C PRO A 84 13.06 16.38 -11.67
N SER A 85 14.03 16.72 -12.51
CA SER A 85 13.83 17.55 -13.69
C SER A 85 12.82 16.91 -14.66
N LYS A 86 12.16 17.72 -15.49
CA LYS A 86 11.20 17.18 -16.46
C LYS A 86 11.85 16.16 -17.41
N GLY A 87 13.13 16.38 -17.79
CA GLY A 87 13.85 15.50 -18.70
C GLY A 87 14.24 14.14 -18.11
N SER A 88 14.28 14.02 -16.78
CA SER A 88 14.57 12.75 -16.08
C SER A 88 13.31 11.96 -15.70
N ARG A 89 12.12 12.47 -15.99
CA ARG A 89 10.86 11.78 -15.72
C ARG A 89 10.48 10.88 -16.91
N ALA A 90 9.82 9.77 -16.61
CA ALA A 90 9.27 8.91 -17.67
C ALA A 90 8.25 9.68 -18.53
N THR A 91 8.31 9.50 -19.84
CA THR A 91 7.26 9.97 -20.75
C THR A 91 5.99 9.12 -20.58
N TYR A 92 4.87 9.62 -21.07
CA TYR A 92 3.62 8.86 -21.08
C TYR A 92 3.79 7.49 -21.77
N GLU A 93 4.50 7.46 -22.91
CA GLU A 93 4.69 6.24 -23.68
C GLU A 93 5.56 5.20 -22.93
N GLN A 94 6.60 5.66 -22.23
CA GLN A 94 7.44 4.81 -21.39
C GLN A 94 6.63 4.22 -20.23
N LEU A 95 5.89 5.06 -19.51
CA LEU A 95 5.05 4.63 -18.39
C LEU A 95 3.95 3.67 -18.86
N LYS A 96 3.27 3.97 -19.96
CA LYS A 96 2.23 3.11 -20.53
C LYS A 96 2.78 1.76 -20.99
N SER A 97 3.96 1.75 -21.60
CA SER A 97 4.63 0.51 -22.01
C SER A 97 4.93 -0.40 -20.82
N LEU A 98 5.45 0.16 -19.72
CA LEU A 98 5.68 -0.55 -18.46
C LEU A 98 4.38 -1.16 -17.91
N MET A 99 3.30 -0.37 -17.87
CA MET A 99 2.00 -0.83 -17.39
C MET A 99 1.40 -1.95 -18.26
N ILE A 100 1.61 -1.91 -19.57
CA ILE A 100 1.15 -2.94 -20.51
C ILE A 100 1.98 -4.21 -20.37
N ALA A 101 3.29 -4.11 -20.19
CA ALA A 101 4.21 -5.23 -20.04
C ALA A 101 3.92 -6.05 -18.79
N ARG A 102 3.58 -5.37 -17.67
CA ARG A 102 3.35 -6.01 -16.39
C ARG A 102 2.24 -7.06 -16.44
N ARG A 103 2.56 -8.27 -15.97
CA ARG A 103 1.64 -9.42 -15.91
C ARG A 103 1.56 -9.99 -14.48
N SER A 104 0.52 -10.74 -14.21
CA SER A 104 0.44 -11.57 -12.99
C SER A 104 1.26 -12.84 -13.19
N VAL A 105 2.54 -12.77 -12.84
CA VAL A 105 3.49 -13.88 -12.95
C VAL A 105 3.33 -14.81 -11.75
N ARG A 106 3.24 -16.13 -12.04
CA ARG A 106 3.05 -17.20 -11.03
C ARG A 106 4.02 -18.37 -11.27
N ASN A 107 4.95 -18.21 -12.21
CA ASN A 107 6.00 -19.19 -12.49
C ASN A 107 7.33 -18.45 -12.40
N PHE A 108 8.11 -18.79 -11.40
CA PHE A 108 9.37 -18.14 -11.10
C PHE A 108 10.53 -19.09 -11.31
N LYS A 109 11.71 -18.53 -11.63
CA LYS A 109 12.97 -19.27 -11.60
C LYS A 109 13.33 -19.54 -10.15
N ASP A 110 14.01 -20.66 -9.90
CA ASP A 110 14.64 -20.95 -8.61
C ASP A 110 15.89 -20.07 -8.45
N ARG A 111 15.62 -18.81 -8.12
CA ARG A 111 16.63 -17.77 -7.90
C ARG A 111 16.10 -16.77 -6.89
N ALA A 112 16.88 -16.54 -5.84
CA ALA A 112 16.59 -15.51 -4.84
C ALA A 112 16.57 -14.11 -5.49
N VAL A 113 15.74 -13.21 -4.95
CA VAL A 113 15.76 -11.80 -5.30
C VAL A 113 16.80 -11.12 -4.43
N GLU A 114 17.69 -10.34 -5.03
CA GLU A 114 18.77 -9.64 -4.35
C GLU A 114 18.22 -8.54 -3.42
N HIS A 115 18.85 -8.34 -2.27
CA HIS A 115 18.42 -7.33 -1.29
C HIS A 115 18.36 -5.91 -1.89
N GLU A 116 19.32 -5.56 -2.75
CA GLU A 116 19.32 -4.27 -3.44
C GLU A 116 18.06 -4.02 -4.28
N LEU A 117 17.51 -5.07 -4.92
CA LEU A 117 16.26 -4.95 -5.67
C LEU A 117 15.06 -4.83 -4.74
N ILE A 118 15.08 -5.52 -3.60
CA ILE A 118 14.06 -5.40 -2.55
C ILE A 118 14.00 -3.98 -2.03
N ASP A 119 15.15 -3.38 -1.71
CA ASP A 119 15.28 -2.01 -1.22
C ASP A 119 14.74 -1.00 -2.25
N LYS A 120 15.06 -1.18 -3.54
CA LYS A 120 14.52 -0.34 -4.62
C LYS A 120 13.01 -0.46 -4.78
N ILE A 121 12.44 -1.65 -4.56
CA ILE A 121 10.98 -1.86 -4.58
C ILE A 121 10.32 -1.14 -3.41
N ILE A 122 10.92 -1.24 -2.21
CA ILE A 122 10.42 -0.57 -1.00
C ILE A 122 10.50 0.96 -1.15
N ASP A 123 11.63 1.47 -1.65
CA ASP A 123 11.82 2.89 -1.93
C ASP A 123 10.75 3.41 -2.90
N ALA A 124 10.53 2.73 -4.02
CA ALA A 124 9.47 3.08 -4.95
C ALA A 124 8.06 3.02 -4.32
N ALA A 125 7.79 2.01 -3.50
CA ALA A 125 6.51 1.87 -2.79
C ALA A 125 6.26 3.01 -1.79
N SER A 126 7.32 3.55 -1.18
CA SER A 126 7.25 4.68 -0.24
C SER A 126 6.80 5.99 -0.90
N THR A 127 6.99 6.12 -2.22
CA THR A 127 6.54 7.29 -3.00
C THR A 127 5.04 7.29 -3.32
N ALA A 128 4.31 6.24 -2.97
CA ALA A 128 2.89 6.13 -3.22
C ALA A 128 2.10 7.22 -2.49
N PRO A 129 1.09 7.85 -3.13
CA PRO A 129 0.23 8.80 -2.45
C PRO A 129 -0.52 8.11 -1.31
N MET A 130 -0.72 8.85 -0.23
CA MET A 130 -1.46 8.42 0.95
C MET A 130 -2.71 9.26 1.14
N GLY A 131 -3.71 8.73 1.82
CA GLY A 131 -4.94 9.46 2.13
C GLY A 131 -4.70 10.66 3.06
N LEU A 132 -4.01 10.44 4.16
CA LEU A 132 -3.62 11.50 5.12
C LEU A 132 -2.23 11.21 5.71
N PRO A 133 -1.37 12.25 5.86
CA PRO A 133 -0.05 12.07 6.47
C PRO A 133 -0.14 11.80 7.98
N PRO A 134 0.86 11.11 8.53
CA PRO A 134 2.00 10.49 7.84
C PRO A 134 1.61 9.18 7.14
N ALA A 135 2.50 8.71 6.25
CA ALA A 135 2.38 7.39 5.66
C ALA A 135 2.31 6.32 6.75
N ASP A 136 1.34 5.42 6.64
CA ASP A 136 1.07 4.39 7.66
C ASP A 136 1.04 2.97 7.03
N THR A 137 1.54 2.86 5.81
CA THR A 137 1.72 1.55 5.18
C THR A 137 2.94 0.86 5.75
N GLU A 138 2.72 -0.31 6.33
CA GLU A 138 3.75 -1.22 6.80
C GLU A 138 3.92 -2.37 5.80
N ILE A 139 5.14 -2.89 5.67
CA ILE A 139 5.45 -3.99 4.76
C ILE A 139 6.12 -5.11 5.56
N VAL A 140 5.52 -6.30 5.55
CA VAL A 140 6.19 -7.51 5.99
C VAL A 140 6.87 -8.14 4.79
N VAL A 141 8.20 -8.22 4.82
CA VAL A 141 9.01 -8.81 3.75
C VAL A 141 9.34 -10.26 4.10
N LEU A 142 8.94 -11.18 3.25
CA LEU A 142 9.24 -12.62 3.33
C LEU A 142 10.26 -12.93 2.24
N HIS A 143 11.54 -12.95 2.61
CA HIS A 143 12.65 -13.16 1.69
C HIS A 143 13.14 -14.60 1.72
N GLY A 144 13.20 -15.21 0.55
CA GLY A 144 13.55 -16.61 0.32
C GLY A 144 12.32 -17.53 0.26
N SER A 145 12.39 -18.54 -0.61
CA SER A 145 11.30 -19.48 -0.88
C SER A 145 10.83 -20.20 0.39
N GLU A 146 11.75 -20.54 1.32
CA GLU A 146 11.41 -21.18 2.59
C GLU A 146 10.49 -20.30 3.46
N LYS A 147 10.79 -19.00 3.58
CA LYS A 147 9.98 -18.06 4.37
C LYS A 147 8.63 -17.79 3.73
N VAL A 148 8.59 -17.73 2.42
CA VAL A 148 7.34 -17.61 1.65
C VAL A 148 6.49 -18.86 1.83
N GLN A 149 7.08 -20.05 1.76
CA GLN A 149 6.38 -21.31 1.95
C GLN A 149 5.89 -21.50 3.40
N GLU A 150 6.70 -21.11 4.40
CA GLU A 150 6.27 -21.09 5.81
C GLU A 150 5.01 -20.25 5.99
N PHE A 151 5.01 -19.03 5.41
CA PHE A 151 3.85 -18.14 5.46
C PHE A 151 2.64 -18.73 4.70
N ALA A 152 2.85 -19.32 3.52
CA ALA A 152 1.79 -19.98 2.76
C ALA A 152 1.15 -21.13 3.57
N ASN A 153 1.95 -21.94 4.24
CA ASN A 153 1.46 -23.04 5.08
C ASN A 153 0.66 -22.53 6.28
N ASP A 154 1.16 -21.51 7.00
CA ASP A 154 0.42 -20.87 8.09
C ASP A 154 -0.93 -20.31 7.63
N MET A 155 -0.98 -19.75 6.44
CA MET A 155 -2.22 -19.23 5.84
C MET A 155 -3.19 -20.36 5.51
N ILE A 156 -2.72 -21.46 4.90
CA ILE A 156 -3.55 -22.62 4.59
C ILE A 156 -4.09 -23.28 5.86
N ASP A 157 -3.27 -23.39 6.91
CA ASP A 157 -3.72 -23.88 8.22
C ASP A 157 -4.81 -22.99 8.83
N LEU A 158 -4.64 -21.68 8.76
CA LEU A 158 -5.67 -20.75 9.22
C LEU A 158 -6.98 -20.91 8.43
N MET A 159 -6.89 -20.98 7.10
CA MET A 159 -8.06 -21.17 6.23
C MET A 159 -8.75 -22.52 6.51
N HIS A 160 -7.98 -23.59 6.71
CA HIS A 160 -8.50 -24.90 7.06
C HIS A 160 -9.27 -24.85 8.39
N ASN A 161 -8.66 -24.25 9.42
CA ASN A 161 -9.28 -24.12 10.74
C ASN A 161 -10.55 -23.24 10.73
N LEU A 162 -10.69 -22.35 9.75
CA LEU A 162 -11.87 -21.49 9.60
C LEU A 162 -12.92 -22.04 8.63
N LYS A 163 -12.73 -23.23 8.02
CA LYS A 163 -13.73 -23.83 7.10
C LYS A 163 -15.12 -23.94 7.69
N TRP A 164 -15.22 -24.27 8.99
CA TRP A 164 -16.52 -24.37 9.67
C TRP A 164 -17.34 -23.08 9.63
N PHE A 165 -16.65 -21.93 9.63
CA PHE A 165 -17.30 -20.61 9.54
C PHE A 165 -18.04 -20.38 8.22
N PHE A 166 -17.62 -21.08 7.16
CA PHE A 166 -18.27 -21.07 5.86
C PHE A 166 -19.28 -22.20 5.65
N ALA A 167 -19.56 -23.01 6.68
CA ALA A 167 -20.57 -24.08 6.63
C ALA A 167 -21.97 -23.54 6.30
N PRO A 168 -22.86 -24.34 5.70
CA PRO A 168 -24.19 -23.89 5.26
C PRO A 168 -25.00 -23.19 6.35
N PHE A 169 -24.96 -23.74 7.57
CA PHE A 169 -25.65 -23.18 8.74
C PHE A 169 -25.12 -21.79 9.11
N MET A 170 -23.80 -21.64 9.19
CA MET A 170 -23.17 -20.35 9.51
C MET A 170 -23.45 -19.30 8.43
N ARG A 171 -23.43 -19.70 7.16
CA ARG A 171 -23.77 -18.79 6.05
C ARG A 171 -25.22 -18.31 6.14
N LEU A 172 -26.15 -19.18 6.53
CA LEU A 172 -27.56 -18.79 6.73
C LEU A 172 -27.67 -17.76 7.87
N LEU A 173 -26.98 -17.99 8.99
CA LEU A 173 -26.96 -17.09 10.15
C LEU A 173 -26.33 -15.74 9.82
N MET A 174 -25.26 -15.73 9.00
CA MET A 174 -24.55 -14.50 8.63
C MET A 174 -25.21 -13.70 7.51
N ARG A 175 -26.07 -14.32 6.71
CA ARG A 175 -26.69 -13.70 5.53
C ARG A 175 -27.35 -12.33 5.79
N PRO A 176 -28.04 -12.07 6.91
CA PRO A 176 -28.59 -10.74 7.21
C PRO A 176 -27.54 -9.66 7.38
N PHE A 177 -26.32 -10.02 7.79
CA PHE A 177 -25.23 -9.08 8.09
C PHE A 177 -24.28 -8.84 6.92
N ILE A 178 -24.03 -9.85 6.09
CA ILE A 178 -23.03 -9.78 5.00
C ILE A 178 -23.65 -9.75 3.60
N GLY A 179 -24.97 -9.98 3.48
CA GLY A 179 -25.68 -9.97 2.22
C GLY A 179 -25.65 -11.32 1.47
N LYS A 180 -26.50 -11.41 0.44
CA LYS A 180 -26.67 -12.62 -0.38
C LYS A 180 -25.44 -12.88 -1.24
N GLU A 181 -24.88 -11.84 -1.84
CA GLU A 181 -23.75 -11.89 -2.77
C GLU A 181 -22.48 -12.42 -2.09
N ALA A 182 -22.19 -11.96 -0.86
CA ALA A 182 -21.07 -12.46 -0.09
C ALA A 182 -21.23 -13.94 0.29
N CYS A 183 -22.44 -14.35 0.70
CA CYS A 183 -22.74 -15.76 0.99
C CYS A 183 -22.59 -16.66 -0.25
N GLU A 184 -22.97 -16.18 -1.42
CA GLU A 184 -22.81 -16.88 -2.69
C GLU A 184 -21.32 -16.99 -3.06
N SER A 185 -20.55 -15.91 -2.94
CA SER A 185 -19.11 -15.91 -3.14
C SER A 185 -18.39 -16.90 -2.20
N PHE A 186 -18.82 -16.99 -0.94
CA PHE A 186 -18.26 -18.00 -0.01
C PHE A 186 -18.51 -19.44 -0.49
N LYS A 187 -19.69 -19.71 -1.06
CA LYS A 187 -20.04 -21.04 -1.56
C LYS A 187 -19.32 -21.40 -2.86
N THR A 188 -19.30 -20.46 -3.80
CA THR A 188 -18.89 -20.75 -5.18
C THR A 188 -17.42 -20.51 -5.44
N PHE A 189 -16.75 -19.72 -4.60
CA PHE A 189 -15.34 -19.35 -4.78
C PHE A 189 -14.48 -19.65 -3.55
N ILE A 190 -14.80 -19.10 -2.36
CA ILE A 190 -13.90 -19.15 -1.20
C ILE A 190 -13.70 -20.58 -0.70
N LEU A 191 -14.77 -21.34 -0.48
CA LEU A 191 -14.65 -22.74 -0.03
C LEU A 191 -13.93 -23.63 -1.04
N PRO A 192 -14.29 -23.63 -2.33
CA PRO A 192 -13.57 -24.44 -3.31
C PRO A 192 -12.09 -24.11 -3.41
N ILE A 193 -11.70 -22.83 -3.35
CA ILE A 193 -10.29 -22.45 -3.44
C ILE A 193 -9.50 -22.87 -2.20
N ILE A 194 -10.09 -22.82 -1.00
CA ILE A 194 -9.46 -23.33 0.24
C ILE A 194 -9.21 -24.85 0.11
N GLU A 195 -10.16 -25.60 -0.45
CA GLU A 195 -10.00 -27.04 -0.67
C GLU A 195 -8.89 -27.36 -1.67
N ILE A 196 -8.78 -26.56 -2.72
CA ILE A 196 -7.68 -26.67 -3.68
C ILE A 196 -6.33 -26.40 -2.98
N PHE A 197 -6.22 -25.36 -2.17
CA PHE A 197 -4.96 -25.05 -1.46
C PHE A 197 -4.55 -26.19 -0.52
N ILE A 198 -5.49 -26.76 0.22
CA ILE A 198 -5.22 -27.89 1.15
C ILE A 198 -4.73 -29.08 0.34
N LYS A 199 -5.47 -29.49 -0.70
CA LYS A 199 -5.12 -30.63 -1.55
C LYS A 199 -3.76 -30.46 -2.21
N LYS A 200 -3.50 -29.28 -2.80
CA LYS A 200 -2.23 -29.01 -3.47
C LYS A 200 -1.04 -29.02 -2.50
N ARG A 201 -1.21 -28.52 -1.28
CA ARG A 201 -0.19 -28.64 -0.24
C ARG A 201 0.11 -30.12 0.12
N GLU A 202 -0.92 -30.97 0.22
CA GLU A 202 -0.74 -32.41 0.44
C GLU A 202 0.01 -33.10 -0.70
N GLU A 203 -0.11 -32.57 -1.92
CA GLU A 203 0.65 -32.99 -3.12
C GLU A 203 2.07 -32.39 -3.17
N GLY A 204 2.45 -31.53 -2.18
CA GLY A 204 3.75 -30.83 -2.15
C GLY A 204 3.82 -29.58 -3.03
N GLU A 205 2.68 -29.06 -3.48
CA GLU A 205 2.61 -27.88 -4.34
C GLU A 205 2.11 -26.64 -3.59
N ASP A 206 2.79 -25.50 -3.71
CA ASP A 206 2.29 -24.20 -3.25
C ASP A 206 1.46 -23.52 -4.34
N SER A 207 0.16 -23.64 -4.26
CA SER A 207 -0.80 -22.98 -5.15
C SER A 207 -1.32 -21.63 -4.60
N LEU A 208 -0.91 -21.23 -3.39
CA LEU A 208 -1.28 -19.94 -2.79
C LEU A 208 -0.29 -18.83 -3.19
N LEU A 209 1.02 -19.05 -3.00
CA LEU A 209 2.08 -18.10 -3.29
C LEU A 209 3.05 -18.57 -4.38
N TYR A 210 2.78 -19.73 -5.01
CA TYR A 210 3.44 -20.24 -6.21
C TYR A 210 4.96 -20.44 -6.07
N ASN A 211 5.43 -20.86 -4.88
CA ASN A 211 6.85 -21.01 -4.57
C ASN A 211 7.68 -19.75 -4.91
N ALA A 212 7.10 -18.58 -4.75
CA ALA A 212 7.78 -17.33 -5.06
C ALA A 212 9.00 -17.14 -4.16
N PRO A 213 10.13 -16.61 -4.65
CA PRO A 213 11.32 -16.36 -3.83
C PRO A 213 11.20 -15.13 -2.95
N LEU A 214 10.18 -14.30 -3.14
CA LEU A 214 9.90 -13.10 -2.35
C LEU A 214 8.40 -12.86 -2.27
N ALA A 215 7.90 -12.56 -1.08
CA ALA A 215 6.55 -12.04 -0.88
C ALA A 215 6.58 -10.84 0.05
N MET A 216 5.72 -9.86 -0.22
CA MET A 216 5.55 -8.66 0.60
C MET A 216 4.08 -8.51 0.98
N TYR A 217 3.79 -8.38 2.26
CA TYR A 217 2.44 -8.10 2.76
C TYR A 217 2.34 -6.63 3.16
N PHE A 218 1.56 -5.88 2.43
CA PHE A 218 1.28 -4.46 2.64
C PHE A 218 0.03 -4.31 3.50
N HIS A 219 0.11 -3.54 4.58
CA HIS A 219 -1.02 -3.29 5.47
C HIS A 219 -0.90 -1.93 6.14
N THR A 220 -1.97 -1.47 6.79
CA THR A 220 -2.01 -0.19 7.52
C THR A 220 -2.66 -0.38 8.89
N SER A 221 -2.49 0.60 9.78
CA SER A 221 -3.26 0.75 11.00
C SER A 221 -4.73 1.11 10.71
N PRO A 222 -5.63 1.07 11.71
CA PRO A 222 -7.03 1.48 11.53
C PRO A 222 -7.23 2.98 11.26
N TYR A 223 -6.18 3.79 11.40
CA TYR A 223 -6.27 5.25 11.29
C TYR A 223 -5.85 5.78 9.91
N ALA A 224 -5.37 4.91 9.03
CA ALA A 224 -5.02 5.23 7.65
C ALA A 224 -6.17 4.90 6.68
N ASP A 225 -6.06 5.40 5.46
CA ASP A 225 -7.00 5.03 4.41
C ASP A 225 -6.81 3.53 4.03
N PRO A 226 -7.88 2.74 3.94
CA PRO A 226 -7.78 1.33 3.55
C PRO A 226 -7.25 1.11 2.13
N ALA A 227 -7.22 2.15 1.28
CA ALA A 227 -6.66 2.08 -0.07
C ALA A 227 -5.12 2.18 -0.08
N ASP A 228 -4.51 2.82 0.92
CA ASP A 228 -3.06 3.11 0.95
C ASP A 228 -2.17 1.86 0.69
N PRO A 229 -2.39 0.69 1.35
CA PRO A 229 -1.57 -0.49 1.10
C PRO A 229 -1.72 -1.05 -0.32
N PHE A 230 -2.88 -0.90 -0.95
CA PHE A 230 -3.09 -1.36 -2.34
C PHE A 230 -2.41 -0.42 -3.35
N ILE A 231 -2.37 0.88 -3.06
CA ILE A 231 -1.66 1.87 -3.87
C ILE A 231 -0.16 1.62 -3.78
N SER A 232 0.40 1.49 -2.56
CA SER A 232 1.82 1.18 -2.33
C SER A 232 2.21 -0.15 -2.99
N ALA A 233 1.39 -1.19 -2.86
CA ALA A 233 1.60 -2.48 -3.53
C ALA A 233 1.63 -2.36 -5.06
N THR A 234 0.81 -1.47 -5.64
CA THR A 234 0.81 -1.19 -7.08
C THR A 234 2.11 -0.52 -7.52
N TYR A 235 2.61 0.44 -6.77
CA TYR A 235 3.91 1.08 -7.00
C TYR A 235 5.05 0.06 -6.93
N ALA A 236 5.06 -0.79 -5.89
CA ALA A 236 6.00 -1.90 -5.75
C ALA A 236 6.01 -2.84 -6.98
N MET A 237 4.82 -3.17 -7.50
CA MET A 237 4.69 -4.04 -8.68
C MET A 237 5.23 -3.38 -9.95
N LEU A 238 5.03 -2.07 -10.14
CA LEU A 238 5.59 -1.33 -11.27
C LEU A 238 7.11 -1.22 -11.17
N ALA A 239 7.63 -0.98 -9.97
CA ALA A 239 9.07 -0.98 -9.71
C ALA A 239 9.68 -2.37 -9.99
N GLY A 240 9.06 -3.44 -9.49
CA GLY A 240 9.49 -4.82 -9.76
C GLY A 240 9.56 -5.12 -11.25
N GLU A 241 8.55 -4.74 -12.03
CA GLU A 241 8.54 -4.90 -13.49
C GLU A 241 9.70 -4.12 -14.14
N SER A 242 9.96 -2.88 -13.73
CA SER A 242 11.06 -2.07 -14.26
C SER A 242 12.44 -2.65 -13.94
N LEU A 243 12.54 -3.42 -12.85
CA LEU A 243 13.75 -4.12 -12.42
C LEU A 243 13.88 -5.54 -13.03
N GLY A 244 12.95 -5.94 -13.90
CA GLY A 244 12.97 -7.25 -14.56
C GLY A 244 12.39 -8.38 -13.72
N LEU A 245 11.68 -8.07 -12.62
CA LEU A 245 10.98 -9.04 -11.80
C LEU A 245 9.52 -9.18 -12.24
N GLY A 246 9.04 -10.41 -12.29
CA GLY A 246 7.61 -10.67 -12.37
C GLY A 246 6.95 -10.51 -11.00
N SER A 247 5.68 -10.12 -10.98
CA SER A 247 4.92 -9.98 -9.75
C SER A 247 3.48 -10.45 -9.89
N CYS A 248 2.85 -10.83 -8.78
CA CYS A 248 1.41 -11.10 -8.74
C CYS A 248 0.81 -10.64 -7.41
N MET A 249 -0.30 -9.91 -7.49
CA MET A 249 -1.08 -9.52 -6.33
C MET A 249 -1.97 -10.70 -5.89
N ILE A 250 -1.89 -11.09 -4.63
CA ILE A 250 -2.59 -12.22 -4.03
C ILE A 250 -3.55 -11.70 -2.96
N GLY A 251 -4.83 -11.65 -3.28
CA GLY A 251 -5.86 -11.07 -2.40
C GLY A 251 -6.32 -11.99 -1.27
N THR A 252 -6.16 -13.30 -1.44
CA THR A 252 -6.72 -14.30 -0.52
C THR A 252 -6.22 -14.18 0.93
N PRO A 253 -4.91 -13.93 1.22
CA PRO A 253 -4.43 -13.88 2.60
C PRO A 253 -4.97 -12.71 3.43
N GLY A 254 -5.14 -11.54 2.84
CA GLY A 254 -5.48 -10.29 3.55
C GLY A 254 -6.69 -10.39 4.48
N PRO A 255 -7.86 -10.85 4.03
CA PRO A 255 -9.04 -11.02 4.87
C PRO A 255 -8.82 -11.95 6.07
N PHE A 256 -8.06 -13.05 5.88
CA PHE A 256 -7.79 -14.02 6.95
C PHE A 256 -6.80 -13.47 7.98
N ILE A 257 -5.72 -12.83 7.54
CA ILE A 257 -4.73 -12.19 8.43
C ILE A 257 -5.40 -11.16 9.33
N LYS A 258 -6.33 -10.36 8.78
CA LYS A 258 -7.05 -9.32 9.53
C LYS A 258 -7.63 -9.85 10.86
N TYR A 259 -8.11 -11.09 10.89
CA TYR A 259 -8.76 -11.68 12.06
C TYR A 259 -7.87 -12.61 12.88
N SER A 260 -6.66 -12.96 12.44
CA SER A 260 -5.76 -13.89 13.13
C SER A 260 -4.75 -13.17 14.03
N LYS A 261 -5.04 -13.08 15.34
CA LYS A 261 -4.07 -12.55 16.32
C LYS A 261 -2.78 -13.38 16.37
N LYS A 262 -2.85 -14.70 16.14
CA LYS A 262 -1.68 -15.59 16.13
C LYS A 262 -0.72 -15.23 15.01
N LEU A 263 -1.21 -15.13 13.78
CA LEU A 263 -0.37 -14.75 12.62
C LEU A 263 0.17 -13.33 12.73
N LYS A 264 -0.64 -12.39 13.17
CA LYS A 264 -0.18 -11.02 13.40
C LYS A 264 1.02 -10.94 14.34
N ARG A 265 0.97 -11.68 15.47
CA ARG A 265 2.10 -11.72 16.40
C ARG A 265 3.32 -12.41 15.79
N LYS A 266 3.13 -13.51 15.05
CA LYS A 266 4.23 -14.25 14.41
C LYS A 266 4.98 -13.39 13.40
N TYR A 267 4.28 -12.59 12.62
CA TYR A 267 4.83 -11.78 11.52
C TYR A 267 5.00 -10.29 11.87
N GLY A 268 4.87 -9.90 13.14
CA GLY A 268 5.04 -8.51 13.56
C GLY A 268 3.97 -7.53 13.03
N ILE A 269 2.82 -8.04 12.60
CA ILE A 269 1.74 -7.24 12.03
C ILE A 269 0.97 -6.53 13.15
N HIS A 270 0.65 -5.26 12.98
CA HIS A 270 -0.14 -4.51 13.96
C HIS A 270 -1.48 -5.19 14.26
N LEU A 271 -1.80 -5.40 15.55
CA LEU A 271 -2.96 -6.22 15.96
C LEU A 271 -4.32 -5.68 15.48
N ARG A 272 -4.42 -4.38 15.27
CA ARG A 272 -5.63 -3.71 14.76
C ARG A 272 -5.51 -3.30 13.29
N ASN A 273 -4.60 -3.96 12.51
CA ASN A 273 -4.43 -3.61 11.10
C ASN A 273 -5.74 -3.69 10.32
N GLN A 274 -5.83 -2.90 9.25
CA GLN A 274 -6.86 -3.07 8.23
C GLN A 274 -6.54 -4.27 7.33
N GLN A 275 -7.44 -4.57 6.39
CA GLN A 275 -7.18 -5.60 5.39
C GLN A 275 -6.04 -5.14 4.49
N GLY A 276 -4.99 -5.94 4.42
CA GLY A 276 -3.85 -5.72 3.53
C GLY A 276 -3.88 -6.61 2.30
N ILE A 277 -2.78 -6.57 1.54
CA ILE A 277 -2.59 -7.30 0.30
C ILE A 277 -1.20 -7.92 0.23
N VAL A 278 -1.10 -9.15 -0.23
CA VAL A 278 0.20 -9.79 -0.51
C VAL A 278 0.56 -9.58 -1.97
N VAL A 279 1.82 -9.25 -2.24
CA VAL A 279 2.41 -9.28 -3.58
C VAL A 279 3.60 -10.22 -3.56
N ILE A 280 3.63 -11.15 -4.49
CA ILE A 280 4.76 -12.05 -4.71
C ILE A 280 5.63 -11.52 -5.85
N PHE A 281 6.94 -11.75 -5.74
CA PHE A 281 7.94 -11.31 -6.71
C PHE A 281 8.95 -12.42 -6.98
N GLY A 282 9.56 -12.38 -8.17
CA GLY A 282 10.65 -13.26 -8.55
C GLY A 282 11.01 -13.11 -10.03
N TYR A 283 12.07 -13.75 -10.45
CA TYR A 283 12.46 -13.78 -11.86
C TYR A 283 11.50 -14.67 -12.65
N PRO A 284 10.83 -14.15 -13.71
CA PRO A 284 9.89 -14.97 -14.49
C PRO A 284 10.56 -16.19 -15.12
N ALA A 285 9.97 -17.37 -14.94
CA ALA A 285 10.41 -18.59 -15.63
C ALA A 285 9.88 -18.68 -17.07
N VAL A 286 8.81 -17.93 -17.37
CA VAL A 286 8.20 -17.89 -18.69
C VAL A 286 8.17 -16.44 -19.22
N ARG A 287 8.36 -16.28 -20.53
CA ARG A 287 8.29 -15.00 -21.21
C ARG A 287 6.91 -14.81 -21.84
N TYR A 288 6.25 -13.73 -21.53
CA TYR A 288 5.00 -13.33 -22.17
C TYR A 288 5.32 -12.53 -23.45
N SER A 289 4.80 -12.97 -24.59
CA SER A 289 4.99 -12.29 -25.89
C SER A 289 3.83 -11.35 -26.25
N GLN A 290 2.70 -11.44 -25.52
CA GLN A 290 1.49 -10.67 -25.82
C GLN A 290 0.88 -10.09 -24.55
N ALA A 291 0.29 -8.91 -24.69
CA ALA A 291 -0.52 -8.27 -23.66
C ALA A 291 -2.01 -8.30 -24.02
N LEU A 292 -2.87 -8.34 -23.02
CA LEU A 292 -4.31 -8.29 -23.20
C LEU A 292 -4.81 -6.85 -23.04
N LYS A 293 -5.52 -6.35 -24.05
CA LYS A 293 -6.22 -5.06 -23.95
C LYS A 293 -7.37 -5.20 -22.95
N ARG A 294 -7.29 -4.49 -21.83
CA ARG A 294 -8.35 -4.40 -20.84
C ARG A 294 -9.21 -3.18 -21.09
N ARG A 295 -10.48 -3.27 -20.71
CA ARG A 295 -11.45 -2.17 -20.77
C ARG A 295 -12.02 -1.98 -19.38
N LEU A 296 -12.28 -0.72 -19.03
CA LEU A 296 -13.11 -0.42 -17.87
C LEU A 296 -14.56 -0.87 -18.15
N ALA A 297 -15.27 -1.27 -17.11
CA ALA A 297 -16.65 -1.71 -17.26
C ALA A 297 -17.53 -0.55 -17.78
N ASN A 298 -17.29 0.64 -17.28
CA ASN A 298 -17.98 1.84 -17.73
C ASN A 298 -17.16 3.11 -17.45
N VAL A 299 -17.43 4.17 -18.20
CA VAL A 299 -16.89 5.55 -18.00
C VAL A 299 -18.04 6.51 -18.30
N HIS A 300 -18.44 7.28 -17.30
CA HIS A 300 -19.48 8.30 -17.44
C HIS A 300 -18.84 9.69 -17.43
N PHE A 301 -19.24 10.52 -18.39
CA PHE A 301 -18.90 11.94 -18.42
C PHE A 301 -20.13 12.75 -18.02
N TYR A 302 -20.06 13.48 -16.93
CA TYR A 302 -21.07 14.48 -16.56
C TYR A 302 -20.63 15.81 -17.16
N GLN A 303 -21.41 16.32 -18.07
CA GLN A 303 -21.20 17.62 -18.73
C GLN A 303 -22.10 18.69 -18.12
#